data_a7de37dfc70d39d57e247302d19b3c0b
#
_entry.id   a7de37dfc70d39d57e247302d19b3c0b
#
_cell.length_a   1.000
_cell.length_b   1.000
_cell.length_c   1.000
_cell.angle_alpha   90.00
_cell.angle_beta   90.00
_cell.angle_gamma   90.00
#
_symmetry.space_group_name_H-M   'P 1'
#
loop_
_entity.id
_entity.type
_entity.pdbx_description
1 polymer ?
#
loop_
_entity_poly.entity_id
_entity_poly.type
_entity_poly.pdbx_seq_one_letter_code
_entity_poly.pdbx_strand_id
1 'polypeptide(L)'
;QFNVNLQSVKALELPELDEEFLKNSGGFSSVEDLHAGVHEHLESKKRDEYDDTYYLDLVDSLRQTSIIKYPPQMLKAEEEEVLHRIEHDLEHRNLNLDLYLKLRKLDRDQFNEEEVKPTAKNRIERSLVMDAITKKYEIKISNEELESEVSSVVNNLIASGEFAEAQKSLGTKKFSESVSM
;
A
#
# COMPACT_ATOMS: atom_id res chain seq x y z
N GLN A 1 31.07 -8.20 23.13
CA GLN A 1 31.15 -6.92 23.84
C GLN A 1 31.41 -5.84 22.80
N PHE A 2 30.61 -4.80 22.80
CA PHE A 2 30.80 -3.63 21.93
C PHE A 2 31.29 -2.47 22.82
N ASN A 3 32.36 -1.80 22.41
CA ASN A 3 32.80 -0.55 23.04
C ASN A 3 32.20 0.61 22.24
N VAL A 4 31.28 1.35 22.87
CA VAL A 4 30.64 2.51 22.27
C VAL A 4 31.30 3.75 22.84
N ASN A 5 31.87 4.60 21.97
CA ASN A 5 32.44 5.88 22.34
C ASN A 5 31.53 6.99 21.80
N LEU A 6 30.83 7.69 22.68
CA LEU A 6 29.94 8.78 22.33
C LEU A 6 30.76 10.04 22.03
N GLN A 7 30.88 10.44 20.78
CA GLN A 7 31.69 11.57 20.33
C GLN A 7 31.00 12.92 20.43
N SER A 8 29.68 12.97 20.25
CA SER A 8 28.89 14.20 20.39
C SER A 8 27.44 13.91 20.70
N VAL A 9 26.82 14.81 21.46
CA VAL A 9 25.36 14.84 21.64
C VAL A 9 24.89 16.18 21.10
N LYS A 10 23.91 16.13 20.19
CA LYS A 10 23.25 17.32 19.62
C LYS A 10 21.83 17.40 20.18
N ALA A 11 21.46 18.56 20.69
CA ALA A 11 20.06 18.85 20.99
C ALA A 11 19.35 19.33 19.71
N LEU A 12 18.11 18.91 19.52
CA LEU A 12 17.24 19.43 18.46
C LEU A 12 16.56 20.69 19.02
N GLU A 13 16.92 21.84 18.49
CA GLU A 13 16.19 23.08 18.75
C GLU A 13 15.12 23.23 17.66
N LEU A 14 13.86 23.28 18.08
CA LEU A 14 12.75 23.50 17.17
C LEU A 14 12.64 25.01 16.89
N PRO A 15 12.35 25.41 15.64
CA PRO A 15 12.10 26.81 15.31
C PRO A 15 10.84 27.32 16.01
N GLU A 16 10.80 28.62 16.28
CA GLU A 16 9.58 29.28 16.73
C GLU A 16 8.55 29.31 15.59
N LEU A 17 7.26 29.26 15.96
CA LEU A 17 6.15 29.35 14.98
C LEU A 17 5.92 30.82 14.62
N ASP A 18 6.87 31.40 13.91
CA ASP A 18 6.81 32.78 13.43
C ASP A 18 6.23 32.87 11.99
N GLU A 19 6.08 34.12 11.50
CA GLU A 19 5.54 34.33 10.15
C GLU A 19 6.43 33.73 9.05
N GLU A 20 7.72 33.65 9.27
CA GLU A 20 8.66 33.07 8.29
C GLU A 20 8.52 31.56 8.25
N PHE A 21 8.37 30.90 9.39
CA PHE A 21 8.06 29.47 9.48
C PHE A 21 6.72 29.15 8.80
N LEU A 22 5.67 29.94 9.07
CA LEU A 22 4.34 29.72 8.49
C LEU A 22 4.36 29.81 6.96
N LYS A 23 5.06 30.78 6.40
CA LYS A 23 5.22 30.93 4.93
C LYS A 23 5.98 29.75 4.30
N ASN A 24 7.02 29.28 4.99
CA ASN A 24 7.85 28.17 4.49
C ASN A 24 7.17 26.80 4.67
N SER A 25 6.24 26.67 5.61
CA SER A 25 5.56 25.41 5.98
C SER A 25 4.24 25.17 5.25
N GLY A 26 3.97 25.88 4.14
CA GLY A 26 2.77 25.67 3.33
C GLY A 26 1.93 26.93 3.08
N GLY A 27 2.45 28.11 3.47
CA GLY A 27 1.79 29.40 3.21
C GLY A 27 0.59 29.69 4.11
N PHE A 28 0.60 29.19 5.34
CA PHE A 28 -0.42 29.46 6.33
C PHE A 28 -0.42 30.94 6.75
N SER A 29 -1.60 31.49 6.98
CA SER A 29 -1.80 32.90 7.32
C SER A 29 -1.59 33.21 8.80
N SER A 30 -1.79 32.24 9.67
CA SER A 30 -1.62 32.34 11.12
C SER A 30 -1.29 30.98 11.75
N VAL A 31 -0.91 31.00 13.03
CA VAL A 31 -0.69 29.78 13.82
C VAL A 31 -1.99 28.98 13.97
N GLU A 32 -3.12 29.67 14.12
CA GLU A 32 -4.45 29.06 14.18
C GLU A 32 -4.80 28.35 12.87
N ASP A 33 -4.47 28.96 11.74
CA ASP A 33 -4.68 28.41 10.39
C ASP A 33 -3.81 27.15 10.18
N LEU A 34 -2.54 27.19 10.60
CA LEU A 34 -1.65 26.03 10.63
C LEU A 34 -2.23 24.90 11.49
N HIS A 35 -2.69 25.21 12.70
CA HIS A 35 -3.29 24.22 13.60
C HIS A 35 -4.56 23.60 12.98
N ALA A 36 -5.41 24.43 12.36
CA ALA A 36 -6.63 23.95 11.69
C ALA A 36 -6.28 23.03 10.51
N GLY A 37 -5.32 23.40 9.66
CA GLY A 37 -4.87 22.59 8.54
C GLY A 37 -4.22 21.26 8.97
N VAL A 38 -3.39 21.29 10.01
CA VAL A 38 -2.80 20.07 10.59
C VAL A 38 -3.88 19.17 11.19
N HIS A 39 -4.86 19.76 11.88
CA HIS A 39 -5.97 19.00 12.47
C HIS A 39 -6.82 18.32 11.38
N GLU A 40 -7.19 19.05 10.34
CA GLU A 40 -7.95 18.51 9.20
C GLU A 40 -7.18 17.38 8.49
N HIS A 41 -5.89 17.60 8.26
CA HIS A 41 -5.02 16.55 7.66
C HIS A 41 -4.94 15.29 8.53
N LEU A 42 -4.74 15.45 9.83
CA LEU A 42 -4.68 14.33 10.76
C LEU A 42 -6.02 13.62 10.91
N GLU A 43 -7.12 14.36 10.88
CA GLU A 43 -8.47 13.79 10.94
C GLU A 43 -8.78 12.99 9.67
N SER A 44 -8.48 13.53 8.48
CA SER A 44 -8.60 12.81 7.21
C SER A 44 -7.75 11.53 7.22
N LYS A 45 -6.47 11.65 7.55
CA LYS A 45 -5.57 10.49 7.63
C LYS A 45 -6.06 9.42 8.60
N LYS A 46 -6.58 9.82 9.77
CA LYS A 46 -7.13 8.91 10.76
C LYS A 46 -8.41 8.22 10.27
N ARG A 47 -9.22 8.93 9.50
CA ARG A 47 -10.43 8.36 8.88
C ARG A 47 -10.05 7.32 7.85
N ASP A 48 -9.10 7.64 6.97
CA ASP A 48 -8.63 6.71 5.94
C ASP A 48 -8.01 5.44 6.58
N GLU A 49 -7.14 5.59 7.60
CA GLU A 49 -6.58 4.47 8.36
C GLU A 49 -7.66 3.61 9.03
N TYR A 50 -8.72 4.24 9.55
CA TYR A 50 -9.84 3.53 10.17
C TYR A 50 -10.65 2.76 9.13
N ASP A 51 -10.98 3.40 8.01
CA ASP A 51 -11.78 2.81 6.94
C ASP A 51 -11.05 1.62 6.31
N ASP A 52 -9.74 1.74 6.07
CA ASP A 52 -8.88 0.64 5.59
C ASP A 52 -8.89 -0.54 6.58
N THR A 53 -8.67 -0.27 7.86
CA THR A 53 -8.65 -1.31 8.90
C THR A 53 -10.02 -1.97 9.02
N TYR A 54 -11.08 -1.19 9.06
CA TYR A 54 -12.46 -1.69 9.14
C TYR A 54 -12.81 -2.58 7.93
N TYR A 55 -12.42 -2.15 6.72
CA TYR A 55 -12.62 -2.94 5.52
C TYR A 55 -11.90 -4.30 5.57
N LEU A 56 -10.63 -4.29 5.97
CA LEU A 56 -9.84 -5.51 6.10
C LEU A 56 -10.43 -6.47 7.15
N ASP A 57 -10.82 -5.97 8.31
CA ASP A 57 -11.43 -6.74 9.38
C ASP A 57 -12.79 -7.33 8.96
N LEU A 58 -13.60 -6.53 8.24
CA LEU A 58 -14.87 -6.99 7.70
C LEU A 58 -14.69 -8.15 6.71
N VAL A 59 -13.78 -7.98 5.75
CA VAL A 59 -13.49 -9.03 4.74
C VAL A 59 -12.93 -10.29 5.42
N ASP A 60 -12.06 -10.15 6.40
CA ASP A 60 -11.52 -11.29 7.16
C ASP A 60 -12.57 -12.00 8.00
N SER A 61 -13.48 -11.26 8.62
CA SER A 61 -14.62 -11.83 9.35
C SER A 61 -15.53 -12.65 8.42
N LEU A 62 -15.83 -12.12 7.25
CA LEU A 62 -16.61 -12.80 6.22
C LEU A 62 -15.90 -14.05 5.70
N ARG A 63 -14.60 -13.97 5.48
CA ARG A 63 -13.76 -15.09 5.07
C ARG A 63 -13.79 -16.23 6.11
N GLN A 64 -13.61 -15.90 7.39
CA GLN A 64 -13.59 -16.89 8.47
C GLN A 64 -14.94 -17.60 8.66
N THR A 65 -16.04 -16.91 8.40
CA THR A 65 -17.40 -17.45 8.52
C THR A 65 -17.91 -18.14 7.26
N SER A 66 -17.17 -18.06 6.15
CA SER A 66 -17.56 -18.59 4.84
C SER A 66 -16.96 -20.00 4.60
N ILE A 67 -17.68 -20.82 3.83
CA ILE A 67 -17.15 -22.09 3.31
C ILE A 67 -16.63 -21.82 1.90
N ILE A 68 -15.31 -21.72 1.78
CA ILE A 68 -14.64 -21.39 0.53
C ILE A 68 -14.00 -22.64 -0.07
N LYS A 69 -14.29 -22.93 -1.33
CA LYS A 69 -13.73 -24.06 -2.06
C LYS A 69 -13.14 -23.58 -3.38
N TYR A 70 -11.90 -23.96 -3.65
CA TYR A 70 -11.21 -23.67 -4.89
C TYR A 70 -10.28 -24.83 -5.30
N PRO A 71 -9.96 -24.97 -6.59
CA PRO A 71 -9.05 -26.01 -7.07
C PRO A 71 -7.62 -25.80 -6.53
N PRO A 72 -6.87 -26.87 -6.26
CA PRO A 72 -5.47 -26.76 -5.80
C PRO A 72 -4.55 -26.00 -6.78
N GLN A 73 -4.85 -26.03 -8.06
CA GLN A 73 -4.10 -25.31 -9.10
C GLN A 73 -4.17 -23.80 -8.92
N MET A 74 -5.30 -23.29 -8.40
CA MET A 74 -5.48 -21.87 -8.13
C MET A 74 -4.56 -21.40 -7.00
N LEU A 75 -4.41 -22.23 -5.96
CA LEU A 75 -3.48 -21.93 -4.88
C LEU A 75 -2.04 -21.90 -5.37
N LYS A 76 -1.62 -22.87 -6.19
CA LYS A 76 -0.26 -22.90 -6.74
C LYS A 76 0.06 -21.69 -7.59
N ALA A 77 -0.87 -21.29 -8.47
CA ALA A 77 -0.68 -20.10 -9.29
C ALA A 77 -0.55 -18.82 -8.42
N GLU A 78 -1.31 -18.73 -7.33
CA GLU A 78 -1.21 -17.60 -6.42
C GLU A 78 0.07 -17.63 -5.57
N GLU A 79 0.55 -18.83 -5.18
CA GLU A 79 1.85 -18.99 -4.51
C GLU A 79 3.00 -18.47 -5.40
N GLU A 80 2.98 -18.80 -6.69
CA GLU A 80 3.95 -18.30 -7.67
C GLU A 80 3.88 -16.77 -7.80
N GLU A 81 2.69 -16.20 -7.85
CA GLU A 81 2.48 -14.75 -7.93
C GLU A 81 2.94 -14.02 -6.67
N VAL A 82 2.66 -14.58 -5.49
CA VAL A 82 3.14 -14.03 -4.20
C VAL A 82 4.66 -14.06 -4.14
N LEU A 83 5.29 -15.18 -4.54
CA LEU A 83 6.73 -15.30 -4.55
C LEU A 83 7.37 -14.30 -5.51
N HIS A 84 6.84 -14.17 -6.72
CA HIS A 84 7.32 -13.20 -7.71
C HIS A 84 7.25 -11.76 -7.18
N ARG A 85 6.15 -11.42 -6.49
CA ARG A 85 6.00 -10.10 -5.88
C ARG A 85 7.02 -9.85 -4.77
N ILE A 86 7.28 -10.85 -3.93
CA ILE A 86 8.30 -10.74 -2.88
C ILE A 86 9.70 -10.56 -3.50
N GLU A 87 10.03 -11.33 -4.55
CA GLU A 87 11.29 -11.20 -5.26
C GLU A 87 11.46 -9.80 -5.86
N HIS A 88 10.43 -9.27 -6.50
CA HIS A 88 10.41 -7.92 -7.06
C HIS A 88 10.58 -6.83 -5.99
N ASP A 89 9.89 -6.95 -4.85
CA ASP A 89 10.05 -5.99 -3.74
C ASP A 89 11.45 -6.03 -3.12
N LEU A 90 12.06 -7.21 -3.07
CA LEU A 90 13.44 -7.36 -2.62
C LEU A 90 14.44 -6.74 -3.60
N GLU A 91 14.23 -6.89 -4.91
CA GLU A 91 15.05 -6.27 -5.94
C GLU A 91 15.05 -4.74 -5.84
N HIS A 92 13.91 -4.11 -5.59
CA HIS A 92 13.82 -2.66 -5.33
C HIS A 92 14.64 -2.21 -4.12
N ARG A 93 14.90 -3.12 -3.17
CA ARG A 93 15.75 -2.88 -2.00
C ARG A 93 17.19 -3.34 -2.19
N ASN A 94 17.59 -3.68 -3.43
CA ASN A 94 18.90 -4.25 -3.78
C ASN A 94 19.21 -5.55 -3.00
N LEU A 95 18.20 -6.35 -2.72
CA LEU A 95 18.29 -7.66 -2.08
C LEU A 95 17.81 -8.73 -3.05
N ASN A 96 18.30 -9.95 -2.90
CA ASN A 96 17.72 -11.12 -3.56
C ASN A 96 17.14 -12.09 -2.52
N LEU A 97 16.27 -12.99 -2.97
CA LEU A 97 15.58 -13.94 -2.10
C LEU A 97 16.56 -14.81 -1.31
N ASP A 98 17.65 -15.29 -1.94
CA ASP A 98 18.62 -16.16 -1.27
C ASP A 98 19.33 -15.46 -0.10
N LEU A 99 19.69 -14.18 -0.28
CA LEU A 99 20.27 -13.36 0.78
C LEU A 99 19.26 -13.09 1.89
N TYR A 100 18.02 -12.77 1.52
CA TYR A 100 16.92 -12.56 2.46
C TYR A 100 16.67 -13.80 3.33
N LEU A 101 16.58 -14.99 2.72
CA LEU A 101 16.39 -16.24 3.43
C LEU A 101 17.57 -16.58 4.37
N LYS A 102 18.81 -16.34 3.92
CA LYS A 102 20.00 -16.50 4.76
C LYS A 102 19.98 -15.59 5.98
N LEU A 103 19.61 -14.33 5.83
CA LEU A 103 19.49 -13.38 6.94
C LEU A 103 18.43 -13.80 7.96
N ARG A 104 17.34 -14.39 7.49
CA ARG A 104 16.27 -14.90 8.34
C ARG A 104 16.51 -16.33 8.87
N LYS A 105 17.56 -17.00 8.40
CA LYS A 105 17.89 -18.39 8.69
C LYS A 105 16.75 -19.37 8.35
N LEU A 106 16.06 -19.10 7.27
CA LEU A 106 15.01 -19.96 6.72
C LEU A 106 15.53 -20.66 5.47
N ASP A 107 15.10 -21.90 5.25
CA ASP A 107 15.19 -22.52 3.95
C ASP A 107 13.99 -22.15 3.05
N ARG A 108 14.06 -22.47 1.77
CA ARG A 108 13.05 -22.11 0.79
C ARG A 108 11.71 -22.81 1.03
N ASP A 109 11.75 -24.04 1.49
CA ASP A 109 10.54 -24.85 1.74
C ASP A 109 9.83 -24.32 3.00
N GLN A 110 10.59 -24.01 4.05
CA GLN A 110 10.05 -23.37 5.26
C GLN A 110 9.41 -22.02 4.94
N PHE A 111 10.08 -21.20 4.16
CA PHE A 111 9.57 -19.92 3.74
C PHE A 111 8.25 -20.03 2.94
N ASN A 112 8.20 -20.99 2.01
CA ASN A 112 6.98 -21.24 1.24
C ASN A 112 5.82 -21.69 2.14
N GLU A 113 6.04 -22.61 3.07
CA GLU A 113 4.98 -23.10 3.95
C GLU A 113 4.55 -22.08 5.01
N GLU A 114 5.47 -21.29 5.54
CA GLU A 114 5.19 -20.37 6.64
C GLU A 114 4.70 -18.98 6.18
N GLU A 115 5.13 -18.50 5.01
CA GLU A 115 4.83 -17.14 4.54
C GLU A 115 4.09 -17.11 3.19
N VAL A 116 4.60 -17.79 2.17
CA VAL A 116 4.05 -17.68 0.81
C VAL A 116 2.65 -18.31 0.73
N LYS A 117 2.52 -19.53 1.18
CA LYS A 117 1.28 -20.31 1.11
C LYS A 117 0.13 -19.74 1.94
N PRO A 118 0.34 -19.30 3.21
CA PRO A 118 -0.70 -18.61 3.99
C PRO A 118 -1.11 -17.29 3.34
N THR A 119 -0.16 -16.53 2.81
CA THR A 119 -0.43 -15.28 2.11
C THR A 119 -1.26 -15.52 0.84
N ALA A 120 -0.86 -16.46 0.00
CA ALA A 120 -1.58 -16.85 -1.20
C ALA A 120 -3.01 -17.33 -0.89
N LYS A 121 -3.15 -18.18 0.12
CA LYS A 121 -4.45 -18.63 0.59
C LYS A 121 -5.35 -17.48 1.03
N ASN A 122 -4.85 -16.58 1.84
CA ASN A 122 -5.60 -15.41 2.29
C ASN A 122 -6.05 -14.53 1.13
N ARG A 123 -5.20 -14.31 0.14
CA ARG A 123 -5.52 -13.50 -1.05
C ARG A 123 -6.63 -14.12 -1.88
N ILE A 124 -6.54 -15.42 -2.18
CA ILE A 124 -7.59 -16.15 -2.92
C ILE A 124 -8.91 -16.07 -2.17
N GLU A 125 -8.90 -16.40 -0.87
CA GLU A 125 -10.12 -16.45 -0.08
C GLU A 125 -10.79 -15.08 0.01
N ARG A 126 -10.02 -14.00 0.20
CA ARG A 126 -10.53 -12.63 0.16
C ARG A 126 -11.13 -12.28 -1.20
N SER A 127 -10.44 -12.59 -2.28
CA SER A 127 -10.91 -12.34 -3.64
C SER A 127 -12.24 -13.07 -3.91
N LEU A 128 -12.33 -14.33 -3.56
CA LEU A 128 -13.56 -15.12 -3.75
C LEU A 128 -14.74 -14.62 -2.90
N VAL A 129 -14.48 -14.16 -1.69
CA VAL A 129 -15.50 -13.55 -0.81
C VAL A 129 -15.99 -12.24 -1.43
N MET A 130 -15.09 -11.39 -1.89
CA MET A 130 -15.45 -10.13 -2.53
C MET A 130 -16.22 -10.34 -3.83
N ASP A 131 -15.80 -11.28 -4.66
CA ASP A 131 -16.52 -11.70 -5.87
C ASP A 131 -17.95 -12.16 -5.57
N ALA A 132 -18.11 -12.96 -4.53
CA ALA A 132 -19.42 -13.46 -4.11
C ALA A 132 -20.32 -12.33 -3.62
N ILE A 133 -19.79 -11.38 -2.87
CA ILE A 133 -20.50 -10.18 -2.39
C ILE A 133 -20.93 -9.33 -3.57
N THR A 134 -19.99 -8.99 -4.45
CA THR A 134 -20.24 -8.15 -5.64
C THR A 134 -21.34 -8.75 -6.50
N LYS A 135 -21.32 -10.06 -6.72
CA LYS A 135 -22.36 -10.77 -7.47
C LYS A 135 -23.71 -10.81 -6.75
N LYS A 136 -23.68 -11.08 -5.43
CA LYS A 136 -24.91 -11.19 -4.62
C LYS A 136 -25.67 -9.87 -4.50
N TYR A 137 -24.94 -8.78 -4.36
CA TYR A 137 -25.53 -7.44 -4.18
C TYR A 137 -25.57 -6.63 -5.47
N GLU A 138 -25.17 -7.23 -6.59
CA GLU A 138 -25.13 -6.58 -7.92
C GLU A 138 -24.42 -5.22 -7.88
N ILE A 139 -23.30 -5.17 -7.11
CA ILE A 139 -22.52 -3.94 -6.95
C ILE A 139 -21.96 -3.56 -8.33
N LYS A 140 -22.30 -2.38 -8.79
CA LYS A 140 -21.83 -1.80 -10.05
C LYS A 140 -21.18 -0.47 -9.76
N ILE A 141 -20.05 -0.24 -10.36
CA ILE A 141 -19.37 1.06 -10.34
C ILE A 141 -19.95 1.88 -11.50
N SER A 142 -20.37 3.12 -11.22
CA SER A 142 -20.81 4.03 -12.28
C SER A 142 -19.61 4.56 -13.06
N ASN A 143 -19.84 4.99 -14.30
CA ASN A 143 -18.77 5.61 -15.10
C ASN A 143 -18.22 6.89 -14.42
N GLU A 144 -19.07 7.63 -13.72
CA GLU A 144 -18.67 8.85 -13.01
C GLU A 144 -17.72 8.55 -11.84
N GLU A 145 -18.00 7.49 -11.06
CA GLU A 145 -17.08 7.01 -9.99
C GLU A 145 -15.75 6.54 -10.56
N LEU A 146 -15.79 5.79 -11.68
CA LEU A 146 -14.59 5.32 -12.35
C LEU A 146 -13.75 6.49 -12.88
N GLU A 147 -14.35 7.47 -13.55
CA GLU A 147 -13.67 8.67 -14.04
C GLU A 147 -13.07 9.51 -12.90
N SER A 148 -13.78 9.61 -11.77
CA SER A 148 -13.29 10.30 -10.58
C SER A 148 -12.05 9.61 -10.02
N GLU A 149 -12.09 8.29 -9.86
CA GLU A 149 -10.96 7.51 -9.32
C GLU A 149 -9.75 7.55 -10.26
N VAL A 150 -9.97 7.37 -11.56
CA VAL A 150 -8.91 7.50 -12.57
C VAL A 150 -8.27 8.88 -12.52
N SER A 151 -9.07 9.95 -12.40
CA SER A 151 -8.55 11.31 -12.29
C SER A 151 -7.74 11.51 -11.00
N SER A 152 -8.16 10.92 -9.90
CA SER A 152 -7.44 10.95 -8.62
C SER A 152 -6.08 10.26 -8.74
N VAL A 153 -6.03 9.05 -9.30
CA VAL A 153 -4.78 8.31 -9.53
C VAL A 153 -3.83 9.08 -10.44
N VAL A 154 -4.33 9.64 -11.54
CA VAL A 154 -3.53 10.45 -12.47
C VAL A 154 -2.97 11.70 -11.79
N ASN A 155 -3.78 12.40 -11.00
CA ASN A 155 -3.35 13.58 -10.27
C ASN A 155 -2.28 13.24 -9.22
N ASN A 156 -2.41 12.13 -8.53
CA ASN A 156 -1.40 11.64 -7.59
C ASN A 156 -0.08 11.29 -8.28
N LEU A 157 -0.12 10.62 -9.43
CA LEU A 157 1.07 10.33 -10.25
C LEU A 157 1.75 11.61 -10.78
N ILE A 158 0.97 12.62 -11.12
CA ILE A 158 1.51 13.92 -11.52
C ILE A 158 2.16 14.63 -10.33
N ALA A 159 1.52 14.61 -9.16
CA ALA A 159 2.01 15.25 -7.95
C ALA A 159 3.30 14.58 -7.42
N SER A 160 3.41 13.24 -7.52
CA SER A 160 4.63 12.49 -7.15
C SER A 160 5.77 12.62 -8.17
N GLY A 161 5.51 13.15 -9.37
CA GLY A 161 6.47 13.21 -10.47
C GLY A 161 6.68 11.89 -11.22
N GLU A 162 5.97 10.84 -10.85
CA GLU A 162 6.09 9.49 -11.44
C GLU A 162 5.33 9.33 -12.76
N PHE A 163 4.46 10.29 -13.09
CA PHE A 163 3.63 10.25 -14.31
C PHE A 163 4.45 10.05 -15.59
N ALA A 164 5.58 10.77 -15.70
CA ALA A 164 6.44 10.69 -16.88
C ALA A 164 7.15 9.32 -17.00
N GLU A 165 7.50 8.70 -15.88
CA GLU A 165 8.10 7.36 -15.84
C GLU A 165 7.06 6.28 -16.13
N ALA A 166 5.88 6.37 -15.54
CA ALA A 166 4.77 5.47 -15.80
C ALA A 166 4.34 5.50 -17.28
N GLN A 167 4.23 6.70 -17.88
CA GLN A 167 3.93 6.86 -19.30
C GLN A 167 5.03 6.28 -20.20
N LYS A 168 6.30 6.38 -19.80
CA LYS A 168 7.44 5.88 -20.55
C LYS A 168 7.58 4.36 -20.49
N SER A 169 7.30 3.76 -19.33
CA SER A 169 7.38 2.32 -19.10
C SER A 169 6.25 1.53 -19.78
N LEU A 170 5.02 2.05 -19.72
CA LEU A 170 3.85 1.40 -20.31
C LEU A 170 3.63 1.73 -21.80
N GLY A 171 4.25 2.81 -22.29
CA GLY A 171 3.94 3.39 -23.60
C GLY A 171 2.58 4.10 -23.61
N THR A 172 2.47 5.18 -24.38
CA THR A 172 1.30 6.09 -24.34
C THR A 172 -0.05 5.37 -24.57
N LYS A 173 -0.06 4.35 -25.43
CA LYS A 173 -1.30 3.61 -25.74
C LYS A 173 -1.71 2.65 -24.63
N LYS A 174 -0.77 1.86 -24.11
CA LYS A 174 -1.04 0.93 -23.00
C LYS A 174 -1.32 1.67 -21.69
N PHE A 175 -0.70 2.83 -21.48
CA PHE A 175 -0.98 3.68 -20.33
C PHE A 175 -2.42 4.21 -20.36
N SER A 176 -2.89 4.71 -21.51
CA SER A 176 -4.28 5.16 -21.65
C SER A 176 -5.29 4.02 -21.51
N GLU A 177 -4.96 2.82 -21.99
CA GLU A 177 -5.79 1.63 -21.82
C GLU A 177 -5.83 1.15 -20.37
N SER A 178 -4.69 1.18 -19.63
CA SER A 178 -4.62 0.76 -18.22
C SER A 178 -5.30 1.73 -17.25
N VAL A 179 -5.38 3.00 -17.62
CA VAL A 179 -6.09 4.04 -16.85
C VAL A 179 -7.58 4.05 -17.16
N SER A 180 -8.00 3.43 -18.28
CA SER A 180 -9.40 3.39 -18.74
C SER A 180 -10.10 2.05 -18.45
N MET A 181 -9.40 1.06 -17.86
CA MET A 181 -9.92 -0.23 -17.41
C MET A 181 -10.28 -0.23 -15.93
#